data_a67098acce19222164ede3ce6ddc1e57
#
_entry.id   a67098acce19222164ede3ce6ddc1e57
#
_cell.length_a   1.000
_cell.length_b   1.000
_cell.length_c   1.000
_cell.angle_alpha   90.00
_cell.angle_beta   90.00
_cell.angle_gamma   90.00
#
_symmetry.space_group_name_H-M   'P 1'
#
loop_
_entity.id
_entity.type
_entity.pdbx_description
1 polymer ?
#
loop_
_entity_poly.entity_id
_entity_poly.type
_entity_poly.pdbx_seq_one_letter_code
_entity_poly.pdbx_strand_id
1 'polypeptide(L)'
;MCNGVAFSEVAMIGPALSSQPFVELLSLLSGIVSEPLLVEFPFERNYVTSIIRVSLYVSLAAVAASTLFSLPVAMLVGFTDFPGKRVVVAVINTGMGFPSVVVGLVVLFAVSNQGPLGSLELVFTKEAMIMSQFVLATPVITGVSLAAVTSVEEGVQDAAYAMGGTRLDVALVTIKEARYGIVTAVLAGLGRAISEIGSVLIVGGNIVRADGTSITRTLTTAIRVEARQGRYETAFVLGAILVALVLLINGIVLHLGGTGRGR
;
A
#
# COMPACT_ATOMS: atom_id res chain seq x y z
N MET A 1 29.09 -3.48 -37.12
CA MET A 1 29.60 -4.75 -36.62
C MET A 1 28.83 -5.03 -35.33
N CYS A 2 27.83 -5.90 -35.43
CA CYS A 2 26.98 -6.29 -34.32
C CYS A 2 27.71 -7.36 -33.49
N ASN A 3 27.94 -7.11 -32.23
CA ASN A 3 28.33 -8.17 -31.29
C ASN A 3 27.09 -8.64 -30.57
N GLY A 4 26.67 -9.88 -30.94
CA GLY A 4 25.62 -10.61 -30.26
C GLY A 4 26.10 -11.05 -28.88
N VAL A 5 25.36 -10.66 -27.85
CA VAL A 5 25.46 -11.24 -26.52
C VAL A 5 24.53 -12.43 -26.47
N ALA A 6 25.10 -13.59 -26.19
CA ALA A 6 24.51 -14.90 -26.31
C ALA A 6 23.34 -15.10 -25.30
N PHE A 7 22.20 -15.50 -25.85
CA PHE A 7 20.98 -15.95 -25.15
C PHE A 7 21.10 -17.41 -24.61
N SER A 8 22.33 -17.91 -24.35
CA SER A 8 22.56 -19.32 -24.03
C SER A 8 22.68 -19.69 -22.55
N GLU A 9 22.51 -18.74 -21.61
CA GLU A 9 22.64 -19.08 -20.17
C GLU A 9 21.33 -19.11 -19.37
N VAL A 10 20.17 -19.01 -20.03
CA VAL A 10 18.86 -19.08 -19.33
C VAL A 10 18.31 -20.52 -19.24
N ALA A 11 18.99 -21.51 -19.75
CA ALA A 11 18.44 -22.87 -19.93
C ALA A 11 18.93 -23.93 -18.92
N MET A 12 19.50 -23.55 -17.76
CA MET A 12 19.86 -24.52 -16.72
C MET A 12 19.38 -24.14 -15.32
N ILE A 13 18.06 -23.98 -15.16
CA ILE A 13 17.43 -24.03 -13.84
C ILE A 13 16.51 -25.26 -13.82
N GLY A 14 17.11 -26.41 -13.55
CA GLY A 14 16.41 -27.65 -13.25
C GLY A 14 15.88 -27.68 -11.80
N PRO A 15 15.02 -28.65 -11.44
CA PRO A 15 14.06 -28.56 -10.36
C PRO A 15 14.67 -28.87 -8.99
N ALA A 16 14.90 -27.83 -8.18
CA ALA A 16 15.11 -27.96 -6.74
C ALA A 16 14.47 -26.75 -6.01
N LEU A 17 13.17 -26.58 -6.22
CA LEU A 17 12.35 -25.59 -5.49
C LEU A 17 11.67 -26.28 -4.30
N SER A 18 12.45 -26.59 -3.26
CA SER A 18 11.88 -26.88 -1.95
C SER A 18 12.73 -26.20 -0.88
N SER A 19 12.16 -25.20 -0.27
CA SER A 19 12.43 -24.60 1.04
C SER A 19 13.24 -23.32 1.19
N GLN A 20 13.84 -22.70 0.16
CA GLN A 20 14.53 -21.40 0.36
C GLN A 20 14.35 -20.36 -0.78
N PRO A 21 13.17 -20.14 -1.39
CA PRO A 21 13.05 -19.19 -2.51
C PRO A 21 13.25 -17.74 -2.08
N PHE A 22 13.05 -17.41 -0.81
CA PHE A 22 13.17 -16.05 -0.30
C PHE A 22 14.63 -15.68 0.00
N VAL A 23 15.44 -16.62 0.49
CA VAL A 23 16.87 -16.39 0.76
C VAL A 23 17.66 -16.30 -0.55
N GLU A 24 17.29 -17.08 -1.56
CA GLU A 24 17.87 -16.96 -2.91
C GLU A 24 17.49 -15.65 -3.58
N LEU A 25 16.24 -15.20 -3.46
CA LEU A 25 15.82 -13.90 -3.97
C LEU A 25 16.55 -12.75 -3.25
N LEU A 26 16.72 -12.84 -1.93
CA LEU A 26 17.50 -11.88 -1.16
C LEU A 26 19.00 -11.93 -1.51
N SER A 27 19.55 -13.10 -1.78
CA SER A 27 20.95 -13.23 -2.22
C SER A 27 21.16 -12.71 -3.64
N LEU A 28 20.20 -12.92 -4.54
CA LEU A 28 20.20 -12.33 -5.88
C LEU A 28 20.05 -10.80 -5.81
N LEU A 29 19.16 -10.29 -4.95
CA LEU A 29 19.00 -8.85 -4.72
C LEU A 29 20.23 -8.26 -4.03
N SER A 30 20.87 -8.97 -3.08
CA SER A 30 22.11 -8.53 -2.46
C SER A 30 23.29 -8.61 -3.43
N GLY A 31 23.32 -9.59 -4.35
CA GLY A 31 24.29 -9.70 -5.43
C GLY A 31 24.16 -8.56 -6.46
N ILE A 32 22.92 -8.15 -6.78
CA ILE A 32 22.64 -6.99 -7.64
C ILE A 32 23.05 -5.68 -6.94
N VAL A 33 23.00 -5.64 -5.62
CA VAL A 33 23.36 -4.45 -4.81
C VAL A 33 24.87 -4.44 -4.45
N SER A 34 25.54 -5.59 -4.38
CA SER A 34 26.94 -5.73 -3.95
C SER A 34 27.96 -5.74 -5.08
N GLU A 35 27.57 -6.07 -6.32
CA GLU A 35 28.41 -5.73 -7.47
C GLU A 35 28.39 -4.21 -7.59
N PRO A 36 29.56 -3.55 -7.69
CA PRO A 36 29.59 -2.18 -8.13
C PRO A 36 29.26 -2.20 -9.63
N LEU A 37 27.97 -2.34 -9.97
CA LEU A 37 27.47 -1.72 -11.17
C LEU A 37 27.89 -0.27 -11.00
N LEU A 38 28.92 0.13 -11.73
CA LEU A 38 29.34 1.52 -11.95
C LEU A 38 28.23 2.26 -12.72
N VAL A 39 27.01 2.10 -12.26
CA VAL A 39 25.96 3.07 -12.44
C VAL A 39 26.36 4.18 -11.47
N GLU A 40 27.11 5.18 -11.93
CA GLU A 40 27.11 6.47 -11.28
C GLU A 40 25.64 6.79 -11.07
N PHE A 41 25.18 6.61 -9.82
CA PHE A 41 23.83 7.01 -9.47
C PHE A 41 23.75 8.50 -9.76
N PRO A 42 23.05 8.95 -10.81
CA PRO A 42 23.00 10.36 -11.19
C PRO A 42 22.24 11.19 -10.16
N PHE A 43 22.04 10.62 -8.96
CA PHE A 43 21.30 11.24 -7.87
C PHE A 43 22.19 11.39 -6.66
N GLU A 44 22.14 12.57 -6.09
CA GLU A 44 22.58 12.77 -4.72
C GLU A 44 21.83 11.79 -3.81
N ARG A 45 22.56 11.07 -2.97
CA ARG A 45 22.00 10.10 -2.00
C ARG A 45 20.84 10.72 -1.21
N ASN A 46 20.91 12.03 -0.93
CA ASN A 46 19.89 12.80 -0.22
C ASN A 46 18.57 12.87 -0.99
N TYR A 47 18.59 12.93 -2.33
CA TYR A 47 17.39 12.95 -3.14
C TYR A 47 16.61 11.63 -3.01
N VAL A 48 17.26 10.48 -3.24
CA VAL A 48 16.62 9.16 -3.20
C VAL A 48 16.05 8.87 -1.80
N THR A 49 16.84 9.13 -0.75
CA THR A 49 16.38 8.92 0.63
C THR A 49 15.21 9.83 1.00
N SER A 50 15.17 11.06 0.49
CA SER A 50 14.05 11.97 0.76
C SER A 50 12.75 11.52 0.10
N ILE A 51 12.78 11.05 -1.16
CA ILE A 51 11.58 10.54 -1.84
C ILE A 51 11.08 9.23 -1.22
N ILE A 52 11.98 8.32 -0.80
CA ILE A 52 11.60 7.11 -0.06
C ILE A 52 10.91 7.48 1.25
N ARG A 53 11.49 8.41 2.02
CA ARG A 53 10.92 8.87 3.29
C ARG A 53 9.53 9.49 3.12
N VAL A 54 9.34 10.35 2.10
CA VAL A 54 8.04 10.95 1.80
C VAL A 54 7.03 9.88 1.40
N SER A 55 7.41 8.93 0.52
CA SER A 55 6.55 7.84 0.09
C SER A 55 6.08 6.99 1.27
N LEU A 56 7.01 6.55 2.11
CA LEU A 56 6.70 5.74 3.29
C LEU A 56 5.84 6.49 4.30
N TYR A 57 6.21 7.74 4.61
CA TYR A 57 5.48 8.54 5.57
C TYR A 57 4.01 8.74 5.15
N VAL A 58 3.78 9.17 3.90
CA VAL A 58 2.44 9.44 3.39
C VAL A 58 1.62 8.15 3.31
N SER A 59 2.19 7.07 2.77
CA SER A 59 1.46 5.81 2.61
C SER A 59 1.18 5.12 3.94
N LEU A 60 2.15 5.05 4.86
CA LEU A 60 1.95 4.43 6.16
C LEU A 60 0.97 5.22 7.03
N ALA A 61 1.07 6.56 7.04
CA ALA A 61 0.14 7.40 7.79
C ALA A 61 -1.30 7.26 7.26
N ALA A 62 -1.48 7.26 5.93
CA ALA A 62 -2.78 7.08 5.32
C ALA A 62 -3.37 5.70 5.62
N VAL A 63 -2.57 4.64 5.50
CA VAL A 63 -3.01 3.25 5.77
C VAL A 63 -3.32 3.05 7.25
N ALA A 64 -2.51 3.61 8.16
CA ALA A 64 -2.79 3.54 9.58
C ALA A 64 -4.14 4.21 9.93
N ALA A 65 -4.37 5.43 9.42
CA ALA A 65 -5.63 6.15 9.60
C ALA A 65 -6.81 5.37 8.97
N SER A 66 -6.62 4.85 7.73
CA SER A 66 -7.63 4.05 7.05
C SER A 66 -7.95 2.77 7.81
N THR A 67 -6.96 2.08 8.36
CA THR A 67 -7.16 0.85 9.13
C THR A 67 -7.94 1.13 10.41
N LEU A 68 -7.58 2.20 11.12
CA LEU A 68 -8.26 2.61 12.35
C LEU A 68 -9.75 2.93 12.11
N PHE A 69 -10.08 3.49 10.93
CA PHE A 69 -11.45 3.76 10.52
C PHE A 69 -12.15 2.52 9.96
N SER A 70 -11.47 1.76 9.09
CA SER A 70 -12.05 0.66 8.33
C SER A 70 -12.42 -0.55 9.18
N LEU A 71 -11.61 -0.89 10.19
CA LEU A 71 -11.89 -2.08 11.03
C LEU A 71 -13.19 -1.93 11.83
N PRO A 72 -13.45 -0.82 12.55
CA PRO A 72 -14.74 -0.63 13.20
C PRO A 72 -15.91 -0.66 12.22
N VAL A 73 -15.76 -0.03 11.04
CA VAL A 73 -16.80 -0.02 10.01
C VAL A 73 -17.07 -1.43 9.47
N ALA A 74 -16.03 -2.19 9.15
CA ALA A 74 -16.15 -3.56 8.67
C ALA A 74 -16.83 -4.47 9.70
N MET A 75 -16.50 -4.30 10.99
CA MET A 75 -17.14 -5.04 12.07
C MET A 75 -18.60 -4.63 12.25
N LEU A 76 -18.90 -3.33 12.29
CA LEU A 76 -20.25 -2.83 12.43
C LEU A 76 -21.15 -3.37 11.30
N VAL A 77 -20.68 -3.30 10.05
CA VAL A 77 -21.42 -3.82 8.89
C VAL A 77 -21.48 -5.34 8.90
N GLY A 78 -20.43 -6.03 9.34
CA GLY A 78 -20.37 -7.49 9.40
C GLY A 78 -21.34 -8.09 10.43
N PHE A 79 -21.38 -7.53 11.65
CA PHE A 79 -22.15 -8.08 12.78
C PHE A 79 -23.57 -7.55 12.92
N THR A 80 -23.97 -6.51 12.17
CA THR A 80 -25.30 -5.94 12.29
C THR A 80 -26.13 -6.14 11.03
N ASP A 81 -27.39 -6.49 11.21
CA ASP A 81 -28.37 -6.48 10.15
C ASP A 81 -29.24 -5.22 10.29
N PHE A 82 -29.14 -4.35 9.30
CA PHE A 82 -29.88 -3.10 9.26
C PHE A 82 -30.45 -2.85 7.85
N PRO A 83 -31.59 -2.11 7.75
CA PRO A 83 -32.13 -1.74 6.45
C PRO A 83 -31.09 -0.87 5.70
N GLY A 84 -30.75 -1.25 4.46
CA GLY A 84 -29.72 -0.55 3.66
C GLY A 84 -28.33 -1.15 3.73
N LYS A 85 -28.05 -2.22 4.50
CA LYS A 85 -26.75 -2.91 4.53
C LYS A 85 -26.22 -3.22 3.12
N ARG A 86 -27.09 -3.69 2.21
CA ARG A 86 -26.70 -3.98 0.81
C ARG A 86 -26.17 -2.75 0.08
N VAL A 87 -26.77 -1.58 0.34
CA VAL A 87 -26.31 -0.31 -0.28
C VAL A 87 -24.96 0.08 0.29
N VAL A 88 -24.75 -0.02 1.59
CA VAL A 88 -23.43 0.26 2.21
C VAL A 88 -22.35 -0.65 1.66
N VAL A 89 -22.60 -1.95 1.56
CA VAL A 89 -21.67 -2.92 0.97
C VAL A 89 -21.40 -2.59 -0.51
N ALA A 90 -22.43 -2.21 -1.27
CA ALA A 90 -22.26 -1.80 -2.66
C ALA A 90 -21.42 -0.54 -2.79
N VAL A 91 -21.58 0.45 -1.91
CA VAL A 91 -20.76 1.67 -1.87
C VAL A 91 -19.30 1.34 -1.53
N ILE A 92 -19.05 0.48 -0.55
CA ILE A 92 -17.69 0.02 -0.19
C ILE A 92 -17.03 -0.66 -1.41
N ASN A 93 -17.73 -1.59 -2.05
CA ASN A 93 -17.20 -2.32 -3.21
C ASN A 93 -16.96 -1.39 -4.41
N THR A 94 -17.85 -0.44 -4.67
CA THR A 94 -17.67 0.56 -5.72
C THR A 94 -16.47 1.46 -5.42
N GLY A 95 -16.28 1.81 -4.14
CA GLY A 95 -15.17 2.63 -3.68
C GLY A 95 -13.79 2.02 -3.95
N MET A 96 -13.68 0.68 -3.97
CA MET A 96 -12.42 0.02 -4.35
C MET A 96 -11.99 0.33 -5.78
N GLY A 97 -12.95 0.58 -6.68
CA GLY A 97 -12.73 0.90 -8.09
C GLY A 97 -12.65 2.39 -8.40
N PHE A 98 -12.69 3.28 -7.43
CA PHE A 98 -12.70 4.73 -7.68
C PHE A 98 -11.45 5.17 -8.46
N PRO A 99 -11.65 5.97 -9.55
CA PRO A 99 -10.55 6.56 -10.27
C PRO A 99 -9.77 7.52 -9.35
N SER A 100 -8.49 7.22 -9.16
CA SER A 100 -7.64 7.98 -8.23
C SER A 100 -7.50 9.45 -8.58
N VAL A 101 -7.48 9.77 -9.88
CA VAL A 101 -7.45 11.15 -10.38
C VAL A 101 -8.68 11.94 -9.93
N VAL A 102 -9.87 11.32 -9.96
CA VAL A 102 -11.11 11.96 -9.52
C VAL A 102 -11.07 12.21 -8.01
N VAL A 103 -10.63 11.23 -7.23
CA VAL A 103 -10.46 11.40 -5.77
C VAL A 103 -9.45 12.52 -5.48
N GLY A 104 -8.32 12.56 -6.20
CA GLY A 104 -7.34 13.63 -6.08
C GLY A 104 -7.94 15.02 -6.36
N LEU A 105 -8.76 15.15 -7.40
CA LEU A 105 -9.45 16.40 -7.71
C LEU A 105 -10.45 16.82 -6.62
N VAL A 106 -11.23 15.87 -6.11
CA VAL A 106 -12.19 16.14 -5.03
C VAL A 106 -11.47 16.61 -3.77
N VAL A 107 -10.39 15.92 -3.38
CA VAL A 107 -9.60 16.32 -2.20
C VAL A 107 -8.91 17.67 -2.44
N LEU A 108 -8.33 17.90 -3.62
CA LEU A 108 -7.72 19.19 -3.94
C LEU A 108 -8.75 20.32 -3.87
N PHE A 109 -9.95 20.12 -4.40
CA PHE A 109 -11.04 21.10 -4.28
C PHE A 109 -11.41 21.33 -2.81
N ALA A 110 -11.53 20.26 -2.02
CA ALA A 110 -11.90 20.37 -0.61
C ALA A 110 -10.88 21.17 0.22
N VAL A 111 -9.57 21.03 -0.08
CA VAL A 111 -8.49 21.73 0.65
C VAL A 111 -8.10 23.07 0.02
N SER A 112 -8.62 23.40 -1.17
CA SER A 112 -8.36 24.68 -1.84
C SER A 112 -8.99 25.84 -1.08
N ASN A 113 -8.52 27.06 -1.30
CA ASN A 113 -9.02 28.27 -0.64
C ASN A 113 -10.54 28.49 -0.80
N GLN A 114 -11.14 27.91 -1.82
CA GLN A 114 -12.59 27.98 -2.08
C GLN A 114 -13.34 26.76 -1.51
N GLY A 115 -12.64 25.77 -0.99
CA GLY A 115 -13.19 24.55 -0.45
C GLY A 115 -13.49 24.64 1.05
N PRO A 116 -14.22 23.65 1.59
CA PRO A 116 -14.61 23.62 3.01
C PRO A 116 -13.44 23.55 3.99
N LEU A 117 -12.27 23.08 3.56
CA LEU A 117 -11.05 22.95 4.36
C LEU A 117 -9.98 23.99 3.98
N GLY A 118 -10.34 25.04 3.23
CA GLY A 118 -9.41 26.04 2.73
C GLY A 118 -8.69 26.81 3.84
N SER A 119 -9.32 27.00 4.99
CA SER A 119 -8.71 27.64 6.16
C SER A 119 -7.51 26.88 6.74
N LEU A 120 -7.33 25.61 6.38
CA LEU A 120 -6.21 24.77 6.85
C LEU A 120 -4.95 24.91 5.97
N GLU A 121 -5.02 25.63 4.83
CA GLU A 121 -3.90 25.87 3.91
C GLU A 121 -3.12 24.59 3.50
N LEU A 122 -3.84 23.50 3.27
CA LEU A 122 -3.27 22.18 3.01
C LEU A 122 -2.88 21.93 1.55
N VAL A 123 -3.09 22.88 0.65
CA VAL A 123 -2.80 22.71 -0.79
C VAL A 123 -1.32 22.40 -0.98
N PHE A 124 -1.03 21.32 -1.73
CA PHE A 124 0.32 20.82 -2.01
C PHE A 124 1.16 20.45 -0.79
N THR A 125 0.50 19.95 0.25
CA THR A 125 1.16 19.44 1.47
C THR A 125 1.11 17.91 1.54
N LYS A 126 1.91 17.33 2.44
CA LYS A 126 1.89 15.88 2.74
C LYS A 126 0.57 15.46 3.38
N GLU A 127 -0.02 16.32 4.18
CA GLU A 127 -1.28 16.12 4.87
C GLU A 127 -2.42 15.93 3.87
N ALA A 128 -2.48 16.76 2.84
CA ALA A 128 -3.46 16.61 1.76
C ALA A 128 -3.23 15.31 0.96
N MET A 129 -1.97 14.91 0.75
CA MET A 129 -1.66 13.62 0.14
C MET A 129 -2.14 12.45 1.02
N ILE A 130 -1.95 12.52 2.35
CA ILE A 130 -2.45 11.53 3.31
C ILE A 130 -3.98 11.45 3.23
N MET A 131 -4.69 12.59 3.19
CA MET A 131 -6.15 12.62 3.05
C MET A 131 -6.61 11.93 1.76
N SER A 132 -5.96 12.20 0.65
CA SER A 132 -6.28 11.56 -0.63
C SER A 132 -6.07 10.06 -0.61
N GLN A 133 -4.95 9.60 -0.06
CA GLN A 133 -4.66 8.17 0.09
C GLN A 133 -5.57 7.50 1.12
N PHE A 134 -5.96 8.19 2.19
CA PHE A 134 -6.95 7.71 3.14
C PHE A 134 -8.28 7.39 2.44
N VAL A 135 -8.80 8.30 1.61
CA VAL A 135 -10.05 8.09 0.87
C VAL A 135 -9.95 6.87 -0.07
N LEU A 136 -8.79 6.65 -0.71
CA LEU A 136 -8.58 5.53 -1.63
C LEU A 136 -8.34 4.19 -0.91
N ALA A 137 -7.63 4.18 0.20
CA ALA A 137 -7.29 2.96 0.94
C ALA A 137 -8.47 2.46 1.79
N THR A 138 -9.30 3.36 2.32
CA THR A 138 -10.41 3.03 3.20
C THR A 138 -11.38 1.99 2.61
N PRO A 139 -11.94 2.13 1.39
CA PRO A 139 -12.86 1.14 0.86
C PRO A 139 -12.17 -0.21 0.60
N VAL A 140 -10.89 -0.23 0.24
CA VAL A 140 -10.12 -1.46 0.03
C VAL A 140 -9.96 -2.21 1.36
N ILE A 141 -9.49 -1.52 2.40
CA ILE A 141 -9.29 -2.13 3.72
C ILE A 141 -10.64 -2.56 4.31
N THR A 142 -11.68 -1.72 4.20
CA THR A 142 -13.01 -2.05 4.71
C THR A 142 -13.62 -3.26 4.01
N GLY A 143 -13.59 -3.30 2.68
CA GLY A 143 -14.20 -4.38 1.91
C GLY A 143 -13.50 -5.72 2.13
N VAL A 144 -12.18 -5.76 2.11
CA VAL A 144 -11.42 -6.99 2.36
C VAL A 144 -11.54 -7.43 3.82
N SER A 145 -11.53 -6.49 4.78
CA SER A 145 -11.77 -6.82 6.20
C SER A 145 -13.18 -7.33 6.44
N LEU A 146 -14.17 -6.73 5.80
CA LEU A 146 -15.56 -7.19 5.88
C LEU A 146 -15.71 -8.62 5.36
N ALA A 147 -15.10 -8.93 4.20
CA ALA A 147 -15.08 -10.28 3.67
C ALA A 147 -14.41 -11.27 4.64
N ALA A 148 -13.30 -10.87 5.27
CA ALA A 148 -12.59 -11.70 6.24
C ALA A 148 -13.42 -11.97 7.50
N VAL A 149 -14.11 -10.95 8.03
CA VAL A 149 -14.96 -11.09 9.22
C VAL A 149 -16.19 -11.94 8.94
N THR A 150 -16.83 -11.76 7.77
CA THR A 150 -18.02 -12.52 7.38
C THR A 150 -17.73 -13.95 6.95
N SER A 151 -16.46 -14.29 6.67
CA SER A 151 -16.03 -15.66 6.36
C SER A 151 -15.76 -16.53 7.59
N VAL A 152 -15.78 -15.96 8.79
CA VAL A 152 -15.64 -16.73 10.03
C VAL A 152 -16.90 -17.57 10.24
N GLU A 153 -16.71 -18.87 10.54
CA GLU A 153 -17.80 -19.82 10.74
C GLU A 153 -18.75 -19.35 11.87
N GLU A 154 -20.06 -19.45 11.64
CA GLU A 154 -21.08 -19.11 12.64
C GLU A 154 -20.89 -19.89 13.94
N GLY A 155 -20.42 -21.15 13.87
CA GLY A 155 -20.14 -21.98 15.02
C GLY A 155 -19.13 -21.39 16.01
N VAL A 156 -18.19 -20.56 15.56
CA VAL A 156 -17.24 -19.83 16.42
C VAL A 156 -17.95 -18.78 17.25
N GLN A 157 -18.88 -18.05 16.61
CA GLN A 157 -19.68 -17.03 17.26
C GLN A 157 -20.69 -17.64 18.26
N ASP A 158 -21.37 -18.72 17.84
CA ASP A 158 -22.30 -19.46 18.68
C ASP A 158 -21.63 -20.07 19.91
N ALA A 159 -20.42 -20.63 19.76
CA ALA A 159 -19.65 -21.15 20.88
C ALA A 159 -19.29 -20.04 21.88
N ALA A 160 -18.92 -18.85 21.39
CA ALA A 160 -18.64 -17.73 22.28
C ALA A 160 -19.87 -17.26 23.04
N TYR A 161 -21.04 -17.21 22.41
CA TYR A 161 -22.31 -16.92 23.09
C TYR A 161 -22.70 -18.01 24.09
N ALA A 162 -22.52 -19.29 23.74
CA ALA A 162 -22.84 -20.41 24.62
C ALA A 162 -21.98 -20.41 25.91
N MET A 163 -20.77 -19.87 25.84
CA MET A 163 -19.91 -19.66 27.01
C MET A 163 -20.26 -18.42 27.84
N GLY A 164 -21.34 -17.72 27.51
CA GLY A 164 -21.78 -16.51 28.22
C GLY A 164 -21.10 -15.22 27.74
N GLY A 165 -20.43 -15.26 26.60
CA GLY A 165 -19.77 -14.09 26.03
C GLY A 165 -20.74 -12.97 25.66
N THR A 166 -20.30 -11.73 25.92
CA THR A 166 -21.03 -10.52 25.46
C THR A 166 -20.80 -10.31 23.95
N ARG A 167 -21.55 -9.39 23.35
CA ARG A 167 -21.34 -8.99 21.93
C ARG A 167 -19.90 -8.54 21.65
N LEU A 168 -19.26 -7.91 22.62
CA LEU A 168 -17.84 -7.49 22.50
C LEU A 168 -16.91 -8.70 22.52
N ASP A 169 -17.17 -9.71 23.36
CA ASP A 169 -16.36 -10.93 23.41
C ASP A 169 -16.44 -11.70 22.11
N VAL A 170 -17.64 -11.84 21.55
CA VAL A 170 -17.86 -12.46 20.22
C VAL A 170 -17.15 -11.69 19.13
N ALA A 171 -17.20 -10.36 19.13
CA ALA A 171 -16.49 -9.53 18.18
C ALA A 171 -14.97 -9.73 18.29
N LEU A 172 -14.41 -9.76 19.49
CA LEU A 172 -12.96 -9.99 19.72
C LEU A 172 -12.52 -11.38 19.25
N VAL A 173 -13.32 -12.42 19.52
CA VAL A 173 -13.04 -13.79 19.04
C VAL A 173 -13.06 -13.82 17.50
N THR A 174 -14.06 -13.20 16.88
CA THR A 174 -14.16 -13.14 15.41
C THR A 174 -12.99 -12.38 14.78
N ILE A 175 -12.56 -11.26 15.37
CA ILE A 175 -11.35 -10.54 14.91
C ILE A 175 -10.12 -11.44 15.00
N LYS A 176 -9.98 -12.16 16.13
CA LYS A 176 -8.84 -13.05 16.35
C LYS A 176 -8.82 -14.17 15.31
N GLU A 177 -9.96 -14.68 14.91
CA GLU A 177 -10.08 -15.71 13.87
C GLU A 177 -9.83 -15.11 12.49
N ALA A 178 -10.42 -13.93 12.19
CA ALA A 178 -10.25 -13.22 10.93
C ALA A 178 -8.88 -12.52 10.76
N ARG A 179 -7.98 -12.58 11.75
CA ARG A 179 -6.73 -11.80 11.81
C ARG A 179 -5.89 -11.85 10.52
N TYR A 180 -5.76 -13.02 9.90
CA TYR A 180 -4.99 -13.16 8.67
C TYR A 180 -5.63 -12.45 7.48
N GLY A 181 -6.95 -12.50 7.39
CA GLY A 181 -7.72 -11.75 6.39
C GLY A 181 -7.61 -10.24 6.63
N ILE A 182 -7.62 -9.79 7.89
CA ILE A 182 -7.43 -8.39 8.26
C ILE A 182 -6.02 -7.92 7.90
N VAL A 183 -4.98 -8.71 8.19
CA VAL A 183 -3.60 -8.41 7.75
C VAL A 183 -3.53 -8.29 6.23
N THR A 184 -4.17 -9.20 5.50
CA THR A 184 -4.26 -9.13 4.03
C THR A 184 -4.97 -7.87 3.57
N ALA A 185 -6.03 -7.42 4.25
CA ALA A 185 -6.73 -6.18 3.95
C ALA A 185 -5.82 -4.95 4.10
N VAL A 186 -5.04 -4.89 5.17
CA VAL A 186 -4.08 -3.80 5.43
C VAL A 186 -2.98 -3.79 4.37
N LEU A 187 -2.45 -4.97 4.00
CA LEU A 187 -1.44 -5.10 2.94
C LEU A 187 -1.99 -4.68 1.57
N ALA A 188 -3.25 -5.04 1.25
CA ALA A 188 -3.90 -4.60 0.02
C ALA A 188 -4.06 -3.07 -0.01
N GLY A 189 -4.50 -2.46 1.11
CA GLY A 189 -4.56 -1.01 1.25
C GLY A 189 -3.20 -0.33 1.13
N LEU A 190 -2.15 -0.92 1.70
CA LEU A 190 -0.78 -0.40 1.62
C LEU A 190 -0.24 -0.48 0.19
N GLY A 191 -0.44 -1.61 -0.49
CA GLY A 191 -0.08 -1.76 -1.90
C GLY A 191 -0.76 -0.71 -2.77
N ARG A 192 -2.05 -0.46 -2.54
CA ARG A 192 -2.80 0.61 -3.20
C ARG A 192 -2.20 1.99 -2.94
N ALA A 193 -1.88 2.31 -1.67
CA ALA A 193 -1.34 3.62 -1.28
C ALA A 193 0.07 3.86 -1.83
N ILE A 194 0.98 2.87 -1.76
CA ILE A 194 2.36 3.02 -2.25
C ILE A 194 2.42 3.15 -3.77
N SER A 195 1.57 2.42 -4.50
CA SER A 195 1.55 2.43 -5.98
C SER A 195 0.84 3.62 -6.59
N GLU A 196 0.20 4.47 -5.78
CA GLU A 196 -0.64 5.56 -6.26
C GLU A 196 0.19 6.72 -6.85
N ILE A 197 -0.18 7.14 -8.06
CA ILE A 197 0.44 8.26 -8.78
C ILE A 197 -0.54 9.41 -8.98
N GLY A 198 -1.77 9.10 -9.39
CA GLY A 198 -2.72 10.08 -9.91
C GLY A 198 -3.14 11.11 -8.87
N SER A 199 -3.71 10.65 -7.77
CA SER A 199 -4.19 11.51 -6.70
C SER A 199 -3.05 12.25 -6.01
N VAL A 200 -1.96 11.53 -5.72
CA VAL A 200 -0.77 12.09 -5.06
C VAL A 200 -0.14 13.22 -5.87
N LEU A 201 -0.08 13.06 -7.21
CA LEU A 201 0.45 14.09 -8.09
C LEU A 201 -0.43 15.35 -8.09
N ILE A 202 -1.74 15.17 -8.14
CA ILE A 202 -2.71 16.28 -8.19
C ILE A 202 -2.70 17.06 -6.86
N VAL A 203 -2.76 16.36 -5.75
CA VAL A 203 -2.91 16.97 -4.43
C VAL A 203 -1.56 17.46 -3.88
N GLY A 204 -0.47 16.72 -4.16
CA GLY A 204 0.87 17.02 -3.65
C GLY A 204 1.68 17.98 -4.51
N GLY A 205 1.32 18.21 -5.78
CA GLY A 205 2.03 19.12 -6.68
C GLY A 205 3.46 18.70 -7.06
N ASN A 206 3.96 17.54 -6.59
CA ASN A 206 5.29 16.99 -6.93
C ASN A 206 6.46 17.95 -6.66
N ILE A 207 6.47 18.62 -5.51
CA ILE A 207 7.41 19.70 -5.18
C ILE A 207 8.73 19.15 -4.63
N VAL A 208 9.82 19.73 -5.11
CA VAL A 208 11.20 19.48 -4.66
C VAL A 208 11.84 20.81 -4.29
N ARG A 209 12.69 20.83 -3.26
CA ARG A 209 13.46 22.00 -2.85
C ARG A 209 14.62 22.25 -3.82
N ALA A 210 15.20 23.44 -3.72
CA ALA A 210 16.37 23.83 -4.52
C ALA A 210 17.60 22.95 -4.24
N ASP A 211 17.71 22.36 -3.04
CA ASP A 211 18.76 21.42 -2.63
C ASP A 211 18.50 19.98 -3.13
N GLY A 212 17.49 19.76 -3.99
CA GLY A 212 17.11 18.45 -4.50
C GLY A 212 16.28 17.60 -3.53
N THR A 213 16.06 18.01 -2.28
CA THR A 213 15.26 17.21 -1.35
C THR A 213 13.75 17.28 -1.66
N SER A 214 13.06 16.14 -1.51
CA SER A 214 11.62 16.07 -1.75
C SER A 214 10.81 16.70 -0.63
N ILE A 215 9.83 17.53 -1.00
CA ILE A 215 8.74 17.99 -0.11
C ILE A 215 7.54 17.06 -0.25
N THR A 216 7.03 16.88 -1.48
CA THR A 216 5.82 16.09 -1.79
C THR A 216 6.03 15.08 -2.94
N ARG A 217 7.23 15.03 -3.53
CA ARG A 217 7.54 14.03 -4.54
C ARG A 217 7.68 12.65 -3.91
N THR A 218 6.96 11.66 -4.42
CA THR A 218 7.05 10.25 -4.01
C THR A 218 7.89 9.45 -5.02
N LEU A 219 8.22 8.19 -4.69
CA LEU A 219 8.90 7.27 -5.61
C LEU A 219 8.13 7.12 -6.93
N THR A 220 6.83 6.91 -6.86
CA THR A 220 5.97 6.73 -8.04
C THR A 220 5.90 7.97 -8.92
N THR A 221 5.82 9.17 -8.32
CA THR A 221 5.83 10.42 -9.06
C THR A 221 7.22 10.74 -9.62
N ALA A 222 8.31 10.37 -8.92
CA ALA A 222 9.68 10.49 -9.41
C ALA A 222 9.90 9.62 -10.66
N ILE A 223 9.51 8.32 -10.61
CA ILE A 223 9.59 7.40 -11.77
C ILE A 223 8.90 8.02 -12.98
N ARG A 224 7.69 8.56 -12.79
CA ARG A 224 6.94 9.21 -13.89
C ARG A 224 7.67 10.42 -14.48
N VAL A 225 8.28 11.26 -13.64
CA VAL A 225 9.03 12.44 -14.09
C VAL A 225 10.24 12.01 -14.90
N GLU A 226 11.04 11.07 -14.40
CA GLU A 226 12.24 10.56 -15.06
C GLU A 226 11.89 9.92 -16.42
N ALA A 227 10.85 9.09 -16.46
CA ALA A 227 10.39 8.47 -17.69
C ALA A 227 9.92 9.51 -18.73
N ARG A 228 9.21 10.58 -18.31
CA ARG A 228 8.78 11.66 -19.22
C ARG A 228 9.94 12.50 -19.77
N GLN A 229 11.03 12.57 -19.05
CA GLN A 229 12.25 13.28 -19.47
C GLN A 229 13.17 12.41 -20.33
N GLY A 230 12.74 11.16 -20.65
CA GLY A 230 13.53 10.22 -21.43
C GLY A 230 14.64 9.53 -20.67
N ARG A 231 14.77 9.78 -19.36
CA ARG A 231 15.76 9.15 -18.47
C ARG A 231 15.28 7.79 -17.98
N TYR A 232 15.14 6.84 -18.90
CA TYR A 232 14.57 5.53 -18.62
C TYR A 232 15.40 4.70 -17.65
N GLU A 233 16.72 4.74 -17.74
CA GLU A 233 17.61 4.02 -16.82
C GLU A 233 17.33 4.39 -15.37
N THR A 234 17.25 5.67 -15.11
CA THR A 234 16.89 6.25 -13.83
C THR A 234 15.50 5.82 -13.35
N ALA A 235 14.53 5.88 -14.25
CA ALA A 235 13.15 5.45 -13.94
C ALA A 235 13.11 3.96 -13.57
N PHE A 236 13.89 3.10 -14.25
CA PHE A 236 13.99 1.66 -13.93
C PHE A 236 14.65 1.42 -12.58
N VAL A 237 15.72 2.12 -12.24
CA VAL A 237 16.38 2.00 -10.92
C VAL A 237 15.42 2.40 -9.80
N LEU A 238 14.71 3.52 -9.94
CA LEU A 238 13.69 3.93 -8.95
C LEU A 238 12.54 2.93 -8.87
N GLY A 239 12.15 2.35 -10.01
CA GLY A 239 11.14 1.29 -10.07
C GLY A 239 11.59 0.03 -9.34
N ALA A 240 12.84 -0.40 -9.52
CA ALA A 240 13.40 -1.54 -8.80
C ALA A 240 13.44 -1.29 -7.27
N ILE A 241 13.83 -0.09 -6.85
CA ILE A 241 13.79 0.33 -5.44
C ILE A 241 12.36 0.26 -4.89
N LEU A 242 11.37 0.73 -5.66
CA LEU A 242 9.96 0.68 -5.25
C LEU A 242 9.48 -0.77 -5.07
N VAL A 243 9.78 -1.65 -6.03
CA VAL A 243 9.41 -3.08 -5.97
C VAL A 243 10.09 -3.75 -4.78
N ALA A 244 11.39 -3.52 -4.57
CA ALA A 244 12.13 -4.06 -3.44
C ALA A 244 11.53 -3.59 -2.10
N LEU A 245 11.16 -2.32 -2.00
CA LEU A 245 10.54 -1.75 -0.81
C LEU A 245 9.18 -2.41 -0.51
N VAL A 246 8.33 -2.58 -1.53
CA VAL A 246 7.02 -3.24 -1.38
C VAL A 246 7.19 -4.70 -0.98
N LEU A 247 8.12 -5.43 -1.60
CA LEU A 247 8.43 -6.83 -1.23
C LEU A 247 8.93 -6.94 0.21
N LEU A 248 9.81 -6.03 0.63
CA LEU A 248 10.36 -6.00 1.98
C LEU A 248 9.24 -5.77 3.01
N ILE A 249 8.39 -4.78 2.79
CA ILE A 249 7.29 -4.47 3.72
C ILE A 249 6.31 -5.65 3.79
N ASN A 250 5.89 -6.20 2.64
CA ASN A 250 5.02 -7.36 2.59
C ASN A 250 5.66 -8.57 3.28
N GLY A 251 6.95 -8.81 3.05
CA GLY A 251 7.70 -9.89 3.70
C GLY A 251 7.73 -9.74 5.23
N ILE A 252 8.00 -8.54 5.74
CA ILE A 252 7.99 -8.25 7.18
C ILE A 252 6.60 -8.50 7.78
N VAL A 253 5.55 -7.96 7.17
CA VAL A 253 4.18 -8.11 7.69
C VAL A 253 3.71 -9.56 7.64
N LEU A 254 4.02 -10.30 6.57
CA LEU A 254 3.71 -11.73 6.48
C LEU A 254 4.52 -12.55 7.49
N HIS A 255 5.78 -12.21 7.73
CA HIS A 255 6.60 -12.90 8.74
C HIS A 255 6.05 -12.68 10.15
N LEU A 256 5.68 -11.43 10.48
CA LEU A 256 5.10 -11.09 11.78
C LEU A 256 3.67 -11.62 11.95
N GLY A 257 2.90 -11.69 10.86
CA GLY A 257 1.53 -12.20 10.85
C GLY A 257 1.42 -13.71 10.65
N GLY A 258 2.43 -14.37 10.09
CA GLY A 258 2.36 -15.69 9.47
C GLY A 258 2.83 -16.89 10.28
N THR A 259 3.15 -16.77 11.59
CA THR A 259 3.57 -17.91 12.42
C THR A 259 2.43 -18.88 12.80
N GLY A 260 1.26 -18.78 12.18
CA GLY A 260 0.05 -19.57 12.48
C GLY A 260 -0.34 -20.66 11.49
N ARG A 261 0.41 -20.90 10.40
CA ARG A 261 0.10 -21.96 9.42
C ARG A 261 0.94 -23.22 9.67
N GLY A 262 0.91 -23.71 10.86
CA GLY A 262 1.58 -24.96 11.21
C GLY A 262 0.82 -25.70 12.30
N ARG A 263 -0.39 -26.18 12.02
CA ARG A 263 -0.97 -27.41 12.59
C ARG A 263 -2.37 -27.63 12.07
#